data_49e6d30cb63c41808d2e594fd19c7b3f
#
_entry.id   49e6d30cb63c41808d2e594fd19c7b3f
#
_cell.length_a   1.000
_cell.length_b   1.000
_cell.length_c   1.000
_cell.angle_alpha   90.00
_cell.angle_beta   90.00
_cell.angle_gamma   90.00
#
_symmetry.space_group_name_H-M   'P 1'
#
loop_
_entity.id
_entity.type
_entity.pdbx_description
1 polymer ?
#
loop_
_entity_poly.entity_id
_entity_poly.type
_entity_poly.pdbx_seq_one_letter_code
_entity_poly.pdbx_strand_id
1 'polypeptide(L)'
;MYKPKIICLLLGILSGLVFAPTFFVPALLTLSYLCYIVQKSENWQEATKFGYLFGFGHFLSGIYWISIGVSVYIADFWWAIPFALFGLPIVLACFISASCTLSFFAKNNKYYQFIFCLCWVLFEWVRSWIFTGLPWNLIGYAFSFSDILIQPLSIIGIYGLSFIVIYIATSAYPLFSKQFTQLKILLASSVLVLTVIVIYGAVRLSNNHTNFTDIKVRLVQPSIPQTEKWNEEEFWHNLMLHINLSENLEPTDLIIWSEAALVVVPDDIPQVKSKLLKMLNSTNAILITGGISDNKKQGDEFELYSAMYALDKNNHKLFEYHKSHLVPFGEYMPLKKILPFKKLTHGLIDYKEGNGGLVYLEKYNLKIKPLICYESIFPDFVRTNNEIADVIINITNDAWYGKSSGPYQHFHISRSRAVENGLPMIRVANNGISAIVDPFGRTIKKLNLNEINYTQGLIPKKLISPTIFSQFGNFTILLLIVFILLINYLLALILDNQRVLALLY
;
A
#
# COMPACT_ATOMS: atom_id res chain seq x y z
N MET A 1 -14.64 35.43 6.61
CA MET A 1 -15.27 34.27 5.96
C MET A 1 -14.32 33.44 5.08
N TYR A 2 -13.29 34.02 4.44
CA TYR A 2 -12.32 33.24 3.57
C TYR A 2 -11.18 32.60 4.34
N LYS A 3 -10.70 33.19 5.45
CA LYS A 3 -9.52 32.71 6.21
C LYS A 3 -9.59 31.22 6.62
N PRO A 4 -10.67 30.69 7.23
CA PRO A 4 -10.71 29.28 7.64
C PRO A 4 -10.63 28.30 6.46
N LYS A 5 -11.20 28.65 5.30
CA LYS A 5 -11.19 27.82 4.10
C LYS A 5 -9.79 27.65 3.52
N ILE A 6 -9.05 28.77 3.42
CA ILE A 6 -7.65 28.76 2.96
C ILE A 6 -6.78 27.98 3.94
N ILE A 7 -7.00 28.15 5.24
CA ILE A 7 -6.28 27.40 6.28
C ILE A 7 -6.54 25.89 6.10
N CYS A 8 -7.78 25.43 5.92
CA CYS A 8 -8.09 24.02 5.70
C CYS A 8 -7.36 23.46 4.47
N LEU A 9 -7.33 24.20 3.35
CA LEU A 9 -6.61 23.79 2.16
C LEU A 9 -5.10 23.65 2.43
N LEU A 10 -4.47 24.63 3.03
CA LEU A 10 -3.03 24.63 3.33
C LEU A 10 -2.66 23.52 4.33
N LEU A 11 -3.48 23.33 5.36
CA LEU A 11 -3.30 22.24 6.33
C LEU A 11 -3.51 20.88 5.68
N GLY A 12 -4.42 20.76 4.72
CA GLY A 12 -4.58 19.58 3.88
C GLY A 12 -3.32 19.27 3.10
N ILE A 13 -2.74 20.26 2.41
CA ILE A 13 -1.46 20.10 1.68
C ILE A 13 -0.35 19.66 2.64
N LEU A 14 -0.24 20.27 3.81
CA LEU A 14 0.75 19.90 4.81
C LEU A 14 0.54 18.47 5.31
N SER A 15 -0.71 18.03 5.48
CA SER A 15 -1.04 16.68 5.96
C SER A 15 -0.60 15.56 5.01
N GLY A 16 -0.47 15.81 3.70
CA GLY A 16 0.05 14.82 2.75
C GLY A 16 1.55 14.52 2.94
N LEU A 17 2.29 15.38 3.65
CA LEU A 17 3.71 15.15 3.95
C LEU A 17 3.97 14.13 5.06
N VAL A 18 2.93 13.58 5.69
CA VAL A 18 3.08 12.53 6.72
C VAL A 18 3.52 11.17 6.12
N PHE A 19 3.36 11.00 4.81
CA PHE A 19 3.70 9.77 4.13
C PHE A 19 5.15 9.73 3.64
N ALA A 20 5.62 8.52 3.26
CA ALA A 20 6.93 8.33 2.66
C ALA A 20 7.15 9.23 1.43
N PRO A 21 8.37 9.67 1.17
CA PRO A 21 9.59 9.49 1.98
C PRO A 21 9.75 10.54 3.08
N THR A 22 8.89 11.55 3.12
CA THR A 22 9.04 12.73 3.98
C THR A 22 8.83 12.40 5.46
N PHE A 23 7.79 11.63 5.77
CA PHE A 23 7.39 11.26 7.14
C PHE A 23 7.38 12.44 8.11
N PHE A 24 6.83 13.57 7.66
CA PHE A 24 6.73 14.76 8.51
C PHE A 24 5.58 14.60 9.52
N VAL A 25 5.82 13.79 10.55
CA VAL A 25 4.85 13.41 11.59
C VAL A 25 4.16 14.61 12.26
N PRO A 26 4.82 15.78 12.50
CA PRO A 26 4.14 16.94 13.07
C PRO A 26 2.94 17.43 12.25
N ALA A 27 2.90 17.15 10.95
CA ALA A 27 1.75 17.51 10.11
C ALA A 27 0.47 16.73 10.48
N LEU A 28 0.53 15.66 11.27
CA LEU A 28 -0.65 15.00 11.84
C LEU A 28 -1.47 15.95 12.71
N LEU A 29 -0.86 16.97 13.35
CA LEU A 29 -1.56 17.98 14.14
C LEU A 29 -2.57 18.81 13.34
N THR A 30 -2.44 18.83 12.00
CA THR A 30 -3.42 19.48 11.11
C THR A 30 -4.82 18.87 11.25
N LEU A 31 -4.91 17.58 11.59
CA LEU A 31 -6.16 16.87 11.85
C LEU A 31 -6.86 17.39 13.12
N SER A 32 -6.11 17.85 14.13
CA SER A 32 -6.69 18.51 15.31
C SER A 32 -7.45 19.78 14.93
N TYR A 33 -6.89 20.60 14.03
CA TYR A 33 -7.58 21.78 13.56
C TYR A 33 -8.81 21.44 12.73
N LEU A 34 -8.72 20.44 11.83
CA LEU A 34 -9.86 19.99 11.04
C LEU A 34 -10.99 19.48 11.97
N CYS A 35 -10.67 18.64 12.94
CA CYS A 35 -11.65 18.15 13.93
C CYS A 35 -12.34 19.29 14.66
N TYR A 36 -11.55 20.30 15.09
CA TYR A 36 -12.09 21.50 15.77
C TYR A 36 -13.02 22.31 14.88
N ILE A 37 -12.59 22.65 13.65
CA ILE A 37 -13.37 23.53 12.76
C ILE A 37 -14.67 22.87 12.31
N VAL A 38 -14.66 21.54 12.10
CA VAL A 38 -15.86 20.75 11.80
C VAL A 38 -16.83 20.76 12.98
N GLN A 39 -16.34 20.60 14.22
CA GLN A 39 -17.18 20.70 15.42
C GLN A 39 -17.83 22.08 15.57
N LYS A 40 -17.11 23.14 15.20
CA LYS A 40 -17.55 24.54 15.32
C LYS A 40 -18.39 25.03 14.15
N SER A 41 -18.54 24.24 13.11
CA SER A 41 -19.35 24.59 11.94
C SER A 41 -20.79 24.88 12.34
N GLU A 42 -21.40 25.92 11.76
CA GLU A 42 -22.76 26.29 12.00
C GLU A 42 -23.75 25.27 11.46
N ASN A 43 -23.44 24.74 10.27
CA ASN A 43 -24.27 23.78 9.55
C ASN A 43 -23.42 22.71 8.86
N TRP A 44 -24.08 21.66 8.38
CA TRP A 44 -23.41 20.54 7.74
C TRP A 44 -22.72 20.93 6.41
N GLN A 45 -23.25 21.91 5.68
CA GLN A 45 -22.66 22.39 4.43
C GLN A 45 -21.29 23.04 4.68
N GLU A 46 -21.11 23.72 5.79
CA GLU A 46 -19.84 24.31 6.17
C GLU A 46 -18.82 23.24 6.56
N ALA A 47 -19.23 22.25 7.36
CA ALA A 47 -18.39 21.09 7.70
C ALA A 47 -17.94 20.33 6.45
N THR A 48 -18.85 20.10 5.50
CA THR A 48 -18.60 19.52 4.19
C THR A 48 -17.52 20.28 3.42
N LYS A 49 -17.64 21.62 3.37
CA LYS A 49 -16.67 22.48 2.66
C LYS A 49 -15.28 22.43 3.29
N PHE A 50 -15.18 22.45 4.61
CA PHE A 50 -13.89 22.34 5.31
C PHE A 50 -13.23 20.98 5.06
N GLY A 51 -14.00 19.89 5.19
CA GLY A 51 -13.54 18.55 4.88
C GLY A 51 -13.10 18.41 3.43
N TYR A 52 -13.86 18.99 2.49
CA TYR A 52 -13.51 18.94 1.07
C TYR A 52 -12.22 19.68 0.74
N LEU A 53 -12.04 20.90 1.22
CA LEU A 53 -10.83 21.70 0.99
C LEU A 53 -9.60 21.05 1.63
N PHE A 54 -9.75 20.54 2.85
CA PHE A 54 -8.68 19.78 3.50
C PHE A 54 -8.35 18.51 2.71
N GLY A 55 -9.36 17.74 2.32
CA GLY A 55 -9.21 16.51 1.54
C GLY A 55 -8.56 16.76 0.19
N PHE A 56 -8.95 17.80 -0.51
CA PHE A 56 -8.32 18.17 -1.77
C PHE A 56 -6.83 18.47 -1.59
N GLY A 57 -6.46 19.29 -0.58
CA GLY A 57 -5.05 19.54 -0.28
C GLY A 57 -4.28 18.29 0.10
N HIS A 58 -4.89 17.41 0.93
CA HIS A 58 -4.29 16.15 1.36
C HIS A 58 -3.94 15.22 0.19
N PHE A 59 -4.88 15.03 -0.72
CA PHE A 59 -4.64 14.18 -1.88
C PHE A 59 -3.79 14.87 -2.94
N LEU A 60 -3.91 16.19 -3.13
CA LEU A 60 -3.07 16.92 -4.07
C LEU A 60 -1.58 16.74 -3.75
N SER A 61 -1.19 16.87 -2.49
CA SER A 61 0.19 16.67 -2.04
C SER A 61 0.56 15.20 -1.87
N GLY A 62 -0.40 14.32 -1.52
CA GLY A 62 -0.16 12.92 -1.22
C GLY A 62 0.00 12.03 -2.45
N ILE A 63 -0.65 12.36 -3.58
CA ILE A 63 -0.68 11.52 -4.78
C ILE A 63 -0.32 12.28 -6.08
N TYR A 64 0.31 13.45 -6.00
CA TYR A 64 0.71 14.26 -7.17
C TYR A 64 1.48 13.45 -8.22
N TRP A 65 2.21 12.43 -7.79
CA TRP A 65 3.04 11.57 -8.62
C TRP A 65 2.26 10.78 -9.68
N ILE A 66 0.94 10.61 -9.53
CA ILE A 66 0.10 9.97 -10.55
C ILE A 66 0.15 10.77 -11.87
N SER A 67 0.27 12.10 -11.80
CA SER A 67 0.44 12.94 -12.99
C SER A 67 1.74 12.66 -13.74
N ILE A 68 2.80 12.21 -13.03
CA ILE A 68 4.06 11.78 -13.65
C ILE A 68 3.83 10.54 -14.50
N GLY A 69 3.04 9.57 -14.01
CA GLY A 69 2.68 8.37 -14.78
C GLY A 69 2.00 8.70 -16.11
N VAL A 70 1.10 9.69 -16.10
CA VAL A 70 0.44 10.17 -17.33
C VAL A 70 1.44 10.90 -18.25
N SER A 71 2.43 11.60 -17.69
CA SER A 71 3.44 12.34 -18.47
C SER A 71 4.45 11.44 -19.21
N VAL A 72 4.51 10.14 -18.91
CA VAL A 72 5.36 9.18 -19.64
C VAL A 72 5.05 9.18 -21.14
N TYR A 73 3.77 9.31 -21.49
CA TYR A 73 3.33 9.40 -22.88
C TYR A 73 2.72 10.79 -23.16
N ILE A 74 3.46 11.84 -22.84
CA ILE A 74 3.00 13.24 -22.90
C ILE A 74 2.50 13.64 -24.29
N ALA A 75 3.10 13.10 -25.35
CA ALA A 75 2.69 13.39 -26.73
C ALA A 75 1.21 13.05 -26.99
N ASP A 76 0.73 11.94 -26.40
CA ASP A 76 -0.64 11.44 -26.61
C ASP A 76 -1.61 11.90 -25.52
N PHE A 77 -1.10 12.10 -24.28
CA PHE A 77 -1.95 12.25 -23.08
C PHE A 77 -1.68 13.55 -22.29
N TRP A 78 -1.06 14.58 -22.89
CA TRP A 78 -0.82 15.87 -22.24
C TRP A 78 -2.08 16.48 -21.60
N TRP A 79 -3.22 16.30 -22.26
CA TRP A 79 -4.54 16.77 -21.81
C TRP A 79 -5.03 16.06 -20.54
N ALA A 80 -4.57 14.84 -20.29
CA ALA A 80 -4.97 14.05 -19.12
C ALA A 80 -4.16 14.40 -17.84
N ILE A 81 -3.03 15.09 -17.98
CA ILE A 81 -2.18 15.49 -16.84
C ILE A 81 -2.93 16.35 -15.82
N PRO A 82 -3.69 17.42 -16.21
CA PRO A 82 -4.47 18.18 -15.25
C PRO A 82 -5.55 17.35 -14.54
N PHE A 83 -6.14 16.37 -15.21
CA PHE A 83 -7.13 15.46 -14.61
C PHE A 83 -6.49 14.50 -13.61
N ALA A 84 -5.28 14.01 -13.87
CA ALA A 84 -4.51 13.20 -12.93
C ALA A 84 -4.08 14.03 -11.70
N LEU A 85 -3.61 15.27 -11.92
CA LEU A 85 -3.09 16.13 -10.86
C LEU A 85 -4.19 16.74 -9.98
N PHE A 86 -5.30 17.16 -10.57
CA PHE A 86 -6.38 17.85 -9.85
C PHE A 86 -7.68 17.04 -9.79
N GLY A 87 -8.06 16.35 -10.87
CA GLY A 87 -9.32 15.63 -10.96
C GLY A 87 -9.42 14.46 -9.98
N LEU A 88 -8.37 13.67 -9.86
CA LEU A 88 -8.35 12.58 -8.89
C LEU A 88 -8.39 13.08 -7.44
N PRO A 89 -7.60 14.08 -7.01
CA PRO A 89 -7.78 14.72 -5.69
C PRO A 89 -9.17 15.32 -5.47
N ILE A 90 -9.82 15.89 -6.48
CA ILE A 90 -11.21 16.40 -6.41
C ILE A 90 -12.16 15.27 -6.01
N VAL A 91 -12.07 14.11 -6.67
CA VAL A 91 -12.91 12.94 -6.38
C VAL A 91 -12.61 12.37 -4.99
N LEU A 92 -11.33 12.20 -4.66
CA LEU A 92 -10.92 11.62 -3.37
C LEU A 92 -11.24 12.53 -2.19
N ALA A 93 -11.25 13.85 -2.37
CA ALA A 93 -11.65 14.81 -1.35
C ALA A 93 -13.10 14.60 -0.88
N CYS A 94 -13.97 14.03 -1.72
CA CYS A 94 -15.35 13.73 -1.34
C CYS A 94 -15.43 12.74 -0.17
N PHE A 95 -14.48 11.82 -0.01
CA PHE A 95 -14.46 10.86 1.10
C PHE A 95 -14.15 11.54 2.43
N ILE A 96 -13.15 12.44 2.48
CA ILE A 96 -12.84 13.22 3.67
C ILE A 96 -13.97 14.21 3.96
N SER A 97 -14.55 14.81 2.93
CA SER A 97 -15.74 15.66 3.04
C SER A 97 -16.91 14.93 3.68
N ALA A 98 -17.22 13.74 3.21
CA ALA A 98 -18.30 12.89 3.74
C ALA A 98 -18.03 12.48 5.21
N SER A 99 -16.78 12.14 5.55
CA SER A 99 -16.37 11.88 6.93
C SER A 99 -16.64 13.08 7.84
N CYS A 100 -16.24 14.28 7.43
CA CYS A 100 -16.47 15.51 8.18
C CYS A 100 -17.98 15.83 8.30
N THR A 101 -18.73 15.63 7.23
CA THR A 101 -20.18 15.83 7.21
C THR A 101 -20.88 14.88 8.18
N LEU A 102 -20.54 13.62 8.16
CA LEU A 102 -21.14 12.61 9.05
C LEU A 102 -20.79 12.91 10.52
N SER A 103 -19.54 13.24 10.81
CA SER A 103 -19.11 13.57 12.17
C SER A 103 -19.76 14.85 12.71
N PHE A 104 -20.10 15.82 11.86
CA PHE A 104 -20.80 17.06 12.25
C PHE A 104 -22.11 16.78 12.99
N PHE A 105 -22.88 15.76 12.59
CA PHE A 105 -24.14 15.43 13.26
C PHE A 105 -23.96 14.98 14.71
N ALA A 106 -22.73 14.61 15.07
CA ALA A 106 -22.36 14.27 16.45
C ALA A 106 -21.62 15.41 17.19
N LYS A 107 -21.57 16.65 16.67
CA LYS A 107 -20.74 17.74 17.19
C LYS A 107 -20.98 18.10 18.67
N ASN A 108 -22.18 17.85 19.19
CA ASN A 108 -22.55 18.08 20.58
C ASN A 108 -22.38 16.85 21.48
N ASN A 109 -21.94 15.72 20.93
CA ASN A 109 -21.72 14.51 21.69
C ASN A 109 -20.41 14.59 22.49
N LYS A 110 -20.41 14.12 23.74
CA LYS A 110 -19.20 14.08 24.58
C LYS A 110 -18.06 13.23 24.00
N TYR A 111 -18.39 12.28 23.12
CA TYR A 111 -17.43 11.41 22.42
C TYR A 111 -17.15 11.88 20.99
N TYR A 112 -17.33 13.16 20.69
CA TYR A 112 -17.23 13.71 19.34
C TYR A 112 -15.92 13.32 18.62
N GLN A 113 -14.76 13.46 19.28
CA GLN A 113 -13.47 13.09 18.69
C GLN A 113 -13.46 11.63 18.25
N PHE A 114 -13.96 10.74 19.10
CA PHE A 114 -14.03 9.30 18.80
C PHE A 114 -14.91 9.02 17.57
N ILE A 115 -16.06 9.67 17.49
CA ILE A 115 -16.97 9.57 16.34
C ILE A 115 -16.31 10.13 15.08
N PHE A 116 -15.56 11.23 15.19
CA PHE A 116 -14.78 11.78 14.07
C PHE A 116 -13.77 10.74 13.52
N CYS A 117 -13.03 10.06 14.41
CA CYS A 117 -12.10 9.01 14.03
C CYS A 117 -12.82 7.84 13.32
N LEU A 118 -13.96 7.39 13.84
CA LEU A 118 -14.78 6.35 13.22
C LEU A 118 -15.26 6.73 11.82
N CYS A 119 -15.78 7.97 11.67
CA CYS A 119 -16.22 8.47 10.37
C CYS A 119 -15.08 8.51 9.36
N TRP A 120 -13.88 8.93 9.79
CA TRP A 120 -12.71 8.96 8.93
C TRP A 120 -12.36 7.56 8.43
N VAL A 121 -12.19 6.59 9.34
CA VAL A 121 -11.83 5.21 9.00
C VAL A 121 -12.92 4.53 8.15
N LEU A 122 -14.18 4.80 8.41
CA LEU A 122 -15.29 4.33 7.59
C LEU A 122 -15.11 4.76 6.13
N PHE A 123 -14.79 6.04 5.89
CA PHE A 123 -14.62 6.52 4.52
C PHE A 123 -13.26 6.15 3.90
N GLU A 124 -12.22 5.88 4.69
CA GLU A 124 -11.03 5.18 4.19
C GLU A 124 -11.35 3.76 3.70
N TRP A 125 -12.16 3.02 4.47
CA TRP A 125 -12.60 1.68 4.09
C TRP A 125 -13.52 1.71 2.86
N VAL A 126 -14.52 2.59 2.80
CA VAL A 126 -15.40 2.75 1.63
C VAL A 126 -14.57 3.05 0.38
N ARG A 127 -13.58 3.95 0.47
CA ARG A 127 -12.67 4.30 -0.63
C ARG A 127 -11.82 3.12 -1.12
N SER A 128 -11.67 2.08 -0.31
CA SER A 128 -10.84 0.92 -0.66
C SER A 128 -11.51 -0.06 -1.63
N TRP A 129 -12.81 0.08 -1.88
CA TRP A 129 -13.53 -0.84 -2.77
C TRP A 129 -14.48 -0.14 -3.74
N ILE A 130 -14.96 1.07 -3.45
CA ILE A 130 -15.84 1.78 -4.37
C ILE A 130 -15.05 2.23 -5.62
N PHE A 131 -15.67 2.16 -6.81
CA PHE A 131 -15.03 2.48 -8.09
C PHE A 131 -13.73 1.71 -8.36
N THR A 132 -13.69 0.43 -7.99
CA THR A 132 -12.53 -0.48 -7.99
C THR A 132 -11.53 -0.29 -6.83
N GLY A 133 -11.69 0.76 -6.05
CA GLY A 133 -10.91 1.02 -4.84
C GLY A 133 -9.56 1.72 -5.09
N LEU A 134 -9.19 2.60 -4.14
CA LEU A 134 -7.85 3.19 -4.05
C LEU A 134 -7.46 3.37 -2.58
N PRO A 135 -7.02 2.31 -1.87
CA PRO A 135 -6.56 2.39 -0.48
C PRO A 135 -5.14 2.97 -0.36
N TRP A 136 -4.82 3.98 -1.18
CA TRP A 136 -3.56 4.71 -1.10
C TRP A 136 -3.66 5.83 -0.06
N ASN A 137 -2.57 6.17 0.63
CA ASN A 137 -2.56 7.21 1.67
C ASN A 137 -3.63 7.02 2.76
N LEU A 138 -3.83 5.77 3.23
CA LEU A 138 -4.52 5.55 4.50
C LEU A 138 -3.66 6.13 5.60
N ILE A 139 -4.25 6.90 6.50
CA ILE A 139 -3.46 7.70 7.46
C ILE A 139 -2.59 6.84 8.39
N GLY A 140 -2.93 5.58 8.60
CA GLY A 140 -2.13 4.62 9.35
C GLY A 140 -0.73 4.42 8.78
N TYR A 141 -0.52 4.61 7.47
CA TYR A 141 0.81 4.54 6.86
C TYR A 141 1.75 5.67 7.29
N ALA A 142 1.26 6.72 7.95
CA ALA A 142 2.10 7.73 8.57
C ALA A 142 3.06 7.15 9.63
N PHE A 143 2.75 5.98 10.21
CA PHE A 143 3.60 5.29 11.18
C PHE A 143 4.57 4.28 10.55
N SER A 144 4.55 4.10 9.23
CA SER A 144 5.38 3.11 8.55
C SER A 144 6.88 3.45 8.47
N PHE A 145 7.31 4.61 8.99
CA PHE A 145 8.72 4.93 9.19
C PHE A 145 9.37 4.10 10.31
N SER A 146 8.59 3.54 11.23
CA SER A 146 9.08 2.83 12.41
C SER A 146 8.62 1.37 12.40
N ASP A 147 9.59 0.43 12.50
CA ASP A 147 9.28 -1.00 12.63
C ASP A 147 8.48 -1.29 13.90
N ILE A 148 8.68 -0.52 14.99
CA ILE A 148 7.93 -0.68 16.23
C ILE A 148 6.47 -0.27 16.06
N LEU A 149 6.22 0.90 15.44
CA LEU A 149 4.89 1.48 15.34
C LEU A 149 3.96 0.76 14.36
N ILE A 150 4.51 -0.04 13.44
CA ILE A 150 3.70 -0.86 12.52
C ILE A 150 3.32 -2.23 13.09
N GLN A 151 3.87 -2.66 14.24
CA GLN A 151 3.56 -3.99 14.78
C GLN A 151 2.07 -4.21 15.09
N PRO A 152 1.29 -3.20 15.54
CA PRO A 152 -0.16 -3.34 15.71
C PRO A 152 -0.93 -3.83 14.47
N LEU A 153 -0.36 -3.66 13.26
CA LEU A 153 -0.93 -4.20 12.01
C LEU A 153 -1.22 -5.69 12.12
N SER A 154 -0.41 -6.45 12.87
CA SER A 154 -0.61 -7.89 13.09
C SER A 154 -1.87 -8.23 13.91
N ILE A 155 -2.44 -7.24 14.59
CA ILE A 155 -3.67 -7.41 15.39
C ILE A 155 -4.86 -6.74 14.71
N ILE A 156 -4.72 -5.45 14.37
CA ILE A 156 -5.83 -4.58 13.98
C ILE A 156 -5.81 -4.14 12.52
N GLY A 157 -4.79 -4.56 11.74
CA GLY A 157 -4.63 -4.15 10.34
C GLY A 157 -4.47 -2.65 10.14
N ILE A 158 -4.45 -2.24 8.88
CA ILE A 158 -4.19 -0.84 8.53
C ILE A 158 -5.32 0.11 8.96
N TYR A 159 -6.58 -0.32 8.88
CA TYR A 159 -7.70 0.54 9.29
C TYR A 159 -7.72 0.76 10.80
N GLY A 160 -7.37 -0.26 11.60
CA GLY A 160 -7.18 -0.11 13.04
C GLY A 160 -6.02 0.82 13.37
N LEU A 161 -4.91 0.71 12.64
CA LEU A 161 -3.79 1.64 12.80
C LEU A 161 -4.17 3.07 12.37
N SER A 162 -4.93 3.24 11.29
CA SER A 162 -5.50 4.53 10.88
C SER A 162 -6.33 5.15 12.02
N PHE A 163 -7.18 4.35 12.67
CA PHE A 163 -7.96 4.84 13.80
C PHE A 163 -7.06 5.35 14.93
N ILE A 164 -6.03 4.60 15.31
CA ILE A 164 -5.08 5.01 16.35
C ILE A 164 -4.38 6.32 15.96
N VAL A 165 -3.87 6.41 14.74
CA VAL A 165 -3.16 7.62 14.26
C VAL A 165 -4.06 8.85 14.31
N ILE A 166 -5.30 8.73 13.81
CA ILE A 166 -6.26 9.86 13.85
C ILE A 166 -6.63 10.23 15.28
N TYR A 167 -6.83 9.22 16.14
CA TYR A 167 -7.16 9.43 17.55
C TYR A 167 -6.06 10.24 18.26
N ILE A 168 -4.80 9.86 18.06
CA ILE A 168 -3.65 10.59 18.62
C ILE A 168 -3.55 11.99 17.98
N ALA A 169 -3.65 12.07 16.66
CA ALA A 169 -3.51 13.31 15.90
C ALA A 169 -4.59 14.36 16.25
N THR A 170 -5.79 13.92 16.60
CA THR A 170 -6.91 14.82 16.94
C THR A 170 -7.01 15.13 18.42
N SER A 171 -6.19 14.54 19.29
CA SER A 171 -6.27 14.73 20.76
C SER A 171 -6.06 16.18 21.23
N ALA A 172 -5.40 17.00 20.41
CA ALA A 172 -5.17 18.41 20.72
C ALA A 172 -6.31 19.34 20.27
N TYR A 173 -7.40 18.85 19.65
CA TYR A 173 -8.48 19.72 19.16
C TYR A 173 -9.16 20.59 20.26
N PRO A 174 -9.28 20.14 21.54
CA PRO A 174 -9.90 20.96 22.59
C PRO A 174 -9.05 22.18 22.98
N LEU A 175 -7.76 22.24 22.57
CA LEU A 175 -6.91 23.41 22.76
C LEU A 175 -7.50 24.64 22.06
N PHE A 176 -8.05 24.47 20.86
CA PHE A 176 -8.65 25.54 20.07
C PHE A 176 -9.99 26.06 20.67
N SER A 177 -10.68 25.22 21.45
CA SER A 177 -11.92 25.58 22.15
C SER A 177 -11.70 25.91 23.62
N LYS A 178 -10.45 25.96 24.11
CA LYS A 178 -10.05 26.22 25.50
C LYS A 178 -10.69 25.26 26.52
N GLN A 179 -10.99 24.04 26.11
CA GLN A 179 -11.55 22.98 26.96
C GLN A 179 -10.44 22.16 27.62
N PHE A 180 -9.72 22.76 28.58
CA PHE A 180 -8.49 22.19 29.14
C PHE A 180 -8.68 20.86 29.85
N THR A 181 -9.83 20.59 30.47
CA THR A 181 -10.11 19.31 31.12
C THR A 181 -10.18 18.18 30.06
N GLN A 182 -10.95 18.40 29.00
CA GLN A 182 -11.05 17.46 27.90
C GLN A 182 -9.70 17.25 27.20
N LEU A 183 -8.94 18.33 27.01
CA LEU A 183 -7.58 18.27 26.46
C LEU A 183 -6.70 17.33 27.28
N LYS A 184 -6.69 17.48 28.63
CA LYS A 184 -5.89 16.60 29.52
C LYS A 184 -6.29 15.13 29.39
N ILE A 185 -7.58 14.82 29.36
CA ILE A 185 -8.07 13.46 29.20
C ILE A 185 -7.61 12.87 27.88
N LEU A 186 -7.81 13.59 26.77
CA LEU A 186 -7.48 13.08 25.43
C LEU A 186 -5.98 12.95 25.20
N LEU A 187 -5.17 13.88 25.72
CA LEU A 187 -3.72 13.75 25.67
C LEU A 187 -3.23 12.57 26.52
N ALA A 188 -3.74 12.42 27.75
CA ALA A 188 -3.36 11.31 28.62
C ALA A 188 -3.74 9.96 27.99
N SER A 189 -4.94 9.84 27.42
CA SER A 189 -5.35 8.61 26.73
C SER A 189 -4.53 8.34 25.46
N SER A 190 -4.17 9.38 24.69
CA SER A 190 -3.33 9.24 23.51
C SER A 190 -1.91 8.82 23.87
N VAL A 191 -1.34 9.38 24.93
CA VAL A 191 -0.02 8.95 25.45
C VAL A 191 -0.08 7.49 25.90
N LEU A 192 -1.15 7.09 26.63
CA LEU A 192 -1.33 5.71 27.05
C LEU A 192 -1.43 4.75 25.86
N VAL A 193 -2.25 5.09 24.86
CA VAL A 193 -2.40 4.28 23.62
C VAL A 193 -1.05 4.18 22.90
N LEU A 194 -0.34 5.30 22.73
CA LEU A 194 0.99 5.30 22.10
C LEU A 194 1.98 4.44 22.88
N THR A 195 1.98 4.52 24.22
CA THR A 195 2.83 3.71 25.08
C THR A 195 2.54 2.22 24.90
N VAL A 196 1.25 1.84 24.87
CA VAL A 196 0.85 0.43 24.67
C VAL A 196 1.35 -0.10 23.32
N ILE A 197 1.17 0.65 22.22
CA ILE A 197 1.64 0.20 20.90
C ILE A 197 3.17 0.15 20.81
N VAL A 198 3.87 1.08 21.45
CA VAL A 198 5.35 1.07 21.50
C VAL A 198 5.85 -0.14 22.29
N ILE A 199 5.30 -0.39 23.49
CA ILE A 199 5.65 -1.57 24.30
C ILE A 199 5.34 -2.85 23.53
N TYR A 200 4.14 -2.98 22.95
CA TYR A 200 3.77 -4.13 22.14
C TYR A 200 4.75 -4.37 20.98
N GLY A 201 5.07 -3.31 20.22
CA GLY A 201 5.98 -3.39 19.09
C GLY A 201 7.41 -3.75 19.52
N ALA A 202 7.91 -3.13 20.59
CA ALA A 202 9.23 -3.41 21.13
C ALA A 202 9.35 -4.86 21.62
N VAL A 203 8.39 -5.34 22.41
CA VAL A 203 8.35 -6.72 22.92
C VAL A 203 8.23 -7.73 21.76
N ARG A 204 7.36 -7.44 20.78
CA ARG A 204 7.19 -8.33 19.61
C ARG A 204 8.49 -8.45 18.80
N LEU A 205 9.23 -7.35 18.63
CA LEU A 205 10.48 -7.35 17.87
C LEU A 205 11.66 -7.92 18.64
N SER A 206 11.77 -7.66 19.96
CA SER A 206 12.88 -8.16 20.78
C SER A 206 12.82 -9.67 21.02
N ASN A 207 11.61 -10.22 21.16
CA ASN A 207 11.41 -11.64 21.44
C ASN A 207 11.43 -12.53 20.19
N ASN A 208 11.53 -11.94 19.00
CA ASN A 208 11.45 -12.68 17.75
C ASN A 208 12.61 -12.35 16.81
N HIS A 209 13.41 -13.36 16.50
CA HIS A 209 14.44 -13.30 15.48
C HIS A 209 13.89 -13.76 14.14
N THR A 210 14.48 -13.27 13.05
CA THR A 210 14.16 -13.75 11.71
C THR A 210 14.76 -15.13 11.50
N ASN A 211 13.92 -16.13 11.34
CA ASN A 211 14.32 -17.47 10.90
C ASN A 211 14.29 -17.54 9.39
N PHE A 212 15.20 -18.30 8.79
CA PHE A 212 15.32 -18.43 7.34
C PHE A 212 15.01 -19.84 6.88
N THR A 213 14.54 -19.98 5.66
CA THR A 213 14.53 -21.24 4.91
C THR A 213 15.91 -21.48 4.32
N ASP A 214 16.10 -22.65 3.70
CA ASP A 214 17.30 -22.93 2.93
C ASP A 214 17.21 -22.44 1.47
N ILE A 215 16.09 -21.79 1.08
CA ILE A 215 15.83 -21.32 -0.28
C ILE A 215 16.49 -19.96 -0.48
N LYS A 216 17.48 -19.92 -1.38
CA LYS A 216 18.19 -18.70 -1.74
C LYS A 216 17.53 -18.02 -2.93
N VAL A 217 17.20 -16.75 -2.79
CA VAL A 217 16.52 -15.95 -3.80
C VAL A 217 17.40 -14.79 -4.27
N ARG A 218 17.42 -14.56 -5.58
CA ARG A 218 18.05 -13.40 -6.23
C ARG A 218 16.97 -12.49 -6.80
N LEU A 219 16.98 -11.23 -6.38
CA LEU A 219 16.10 -10.16 -6.81
C LEU A 219 16.84 -9.35 -7.88
N VAL A 220 16.30 -9.27 -9.08
CA VAL A 220 16.92 -8.58 -10.22
C VAL A 220 16.18 -7.27 -10.49
N GLN A 221 16.90 -6.15 -10.39
CA GLN A 221 16.38 -4.80 -10.62
C GLN A 221 17.15 -4.14 -11.77
N PRO A 222 16.63 -4.15 -13.01
CA PRO A 222 17.32 -3.62 -14.18
C PRO A 222 17.17 -2.10 -14.32
N SER A 223 16.21 -1.48 -13.62
CA SER A 223 15.93 -0.04 -13.66
C SER A 223 15.66 0.51 -15.07
N ILE A 224 14.90 -0.22 -15.88
CA ILE A 224 14.54 0.15 -17.24
C ILE A 224 13.52 1.32 -17.21
N PRO A 225 13.78 2.44 -17.91
CA PRO A 225 12.80 3.53 -18.04
C PRO A 225 11.49 3.06 -18.69
N GLN A 226 10.37 3.63 -18.24
CA GLN A 226 9.06 3.21 -18.78
C GLN A 226 8.93 3.46 -20.28
N THR A 227 9.55 4.52 -20.81
CA THR A 227 9.57 4.85 -22.24
C THR A 227 10.32 3.84 -23.11
N GLU A 228 11.30 3.12 -22.53
CA GLU A 228 12.13 2.14 -23.23
C GLU A 228 11.60 0.71 -23.10
N LYS A 229 10.73 0.47 -22.12
CA LYS A 229 10.28 -0.89 -21.75
C LYS A 229 9.52 -1.60 -22.89
N TRP A 230 8.79 -0.84 -23.70
CA TRP A 230 7.98 -1.35 -24.81
C TRP A 230 8.56 -0.96 -26.19
N ASN A 231 9.77 -0.40 -26.23
CA ASN A 231 10.45 -0.04 -27.46
C ASN A 231 11.07 -1.30 -28.06
N GLU A 232 10.74 -1.62 -29.32
CA GLU A 232 11.27 -2.79 -30.03
C GLU A 232 12.80 -2.71 -30.21
N GLU A 233 13.36 -1.52 -30.40
CA GLU A 233 14.78 -1.29 -30.55
C GLU A 233 15.55 -1.62 -29.25
N GLU A 234 14.95 -1.34 -28.09
CA GLU A 234 15.55 -1.59 -26.78
C GLU A 234 15.26 -3.00 -26.24
N PHE A 235 14.41 -3.77 -26.90
CA PHE A 235 13.97 -5.08 -26.41
C PHE A 235 15.15 -6.01 -26.08
N TRP A 236 16.09 -6.17 -27.00
CA TRP A 236 17.23 -7.06 -26.78
C TRP A 236 18.17 -6.53 -25.69
N HIS A 237 18.39 -5.23 -25.62
CA HIS A 237 19.17 -4.61 -24.56
C HIS A 237 18.54 -4.87 -23.20
N ASN A 238 17.24 -4.64 -23.06
CA ASN A 238 16.48 -4.85 -21.84
C ASN A 238 16.49 -6.31 -21.39
N LEU A 239 16.30 -7.26 -22.33
CA LEU A 239 16.37 -8.69 -22.02
C LEU A 239 17.78 -9.11 -21.56
N MET A 240 18.83 -8.65 -22.25
CA MET A 240 20.20 -8.97 -21.88
C MET A 240 20.60 -8.39 -20.54
N LEU A 241 20.09 -7.21 -20.19
CA LEU A 241 20.31 -6.61 -18.86
C LEU A 241 19.74 -7.50 -17.75
N HIS A 242 18.51 -8.02 -17.90
CA HIS A 242 17.93 -8.97 -16.95
C HIS A 242 18.80 -10.25 -16.86
N ILE A 243 19.22 -10.81 -18.00
CA ILE A 243 20.04 -12.02 -18.04
C ILE A 243 21.39 -11.78 -17.35
N ASN A 244 22.11 -10.73 -17.69
CA ASN A 244 23.42 -10.40 -17.14
C ASN A 244 23.37 -10.20 -15.60
N LEU A 245 22.32 -9.55 -15.09
CA LEU A 245 22.12 -9.41 -13.65
C LEU A 245 21.70 -10.72 -12.96
N SER A 246 21.18 -11.68 -13.73
CA SER A 246 20.79 -12.99 -13.24
C SER A 246 21.97 -13.97 -13.20
N GLU A 247 22.90 -13.90 -14.16
CA GLU A 247 24.08 -14.74 -14.25
C GLU A 247 25.14 -14.28 -13.25
N ASN A 248 25.36 -15.05 -12.18
CA ASN A 248 26.42 -14.85 -11.20
C ASN A 248 26.95 -16.21 -10.72
N LEU A 249 28.21 -16.24 -10.28
CA LEU A 249 28.88 -17.43 -9.75
C LEU A 249 28.29 -17.92 -8.43
N GLU A 250 27.59 -17.08 -7.68
CA GLU A 250 26.94 -17.49 -6.44
C GLU A 250 25.69 -18.34 -6.72
N PRO A 251 25.59 -19.56 -6.15
CA PRO A 251 24.42 -20.40 -6.30
C PRO A 251 23.15 -19.71 -5.81
N THR A 252 22.05 -19.90 -6.55
CA THR A 252 20.73 -19.42 -6.19
C THR A 252 19.67 -20.44 -6.60
N ASP A 253 18.58 -20.52 -5.82
CA ASP A 253 17.48 -21.45 -6.09
C ASP A 253 16.40 -20.78 -6.95
N LEU A 254 16.11 -19.51 -6.65
CA LEU A 254 15.12 -18.72 -7.34
C LEU A 254 15.73 -17.41 -7.85
N ILE A 255 15.44 -17.07 -9.10
CA ILE A 255 15.70 -15.75 -9.68
C ILE A 255 14.33 -15.10 -9.87
N ILE A 256 14.16 -13.87 -9.39
CA ILE A 256 12.89 -13.16 -9.53
C ILE A 256 13.10 -11.87 -10.33
N TRP A 257 12.35 -11.75 -11.42
CA TRP A 257 12.27 -10.56 -12.25
C TRP A 257 11.01 -9.76 -11.94
N SER A 258 11.02 -8.49 -12.26
CA SER A 258 9.93 -7.56 -11.98
C SER A 258 8.70 -7.77 -12.88
N GLU A 259 7.64 -6.99 -12.63
CA GLU A 259 6.45 -6.93 -13.49
C GLU A 259 6.81 -6.54 -14.93
N ALA A 260 6.18 -7.22 -15.89
CA ALA A 260 6.41 -7.03 -17.33
C ALA A 260 7.90 -7.03 -17.71
N ALA A 261 8.71 -7.90 -17.09
CA ALA A 261 10.10 -8.12 -17.48
C ALA A 261 10.19 -8.77 -18.85
N LEU A 262 9.24 -9.65 -19.16
CA LEU A 262 9.04 -10.25 -20.48
C LEU A 262 7.82 -9.63 -21.15
N VAL A 263 8.06 -8.76 -22.10
CA VAL A 263 7.01 -8.07 -22.89
C VAL A 263 6.55 -8.90 -24.10
N VAL A 264 7.04 -10.11 -24.22
CA VAL A 264 6.69 -11.10 -25.25
C VAL A 264 6.45 -12.44 -24.60
N VAL A 265 5.68 -13.31 -25.27
CA VAL A 265 5.56 -14.73 -24.89
C VAL A 265 6.83 -15.45 -25.32
N PRO A 266 7.62 -16.06 -24.40
CA PRO A 266 8.92 -16.65 -24.76
C PRO A 266 8.83 -17.75 -25.81
N ASP A 267 7.74 -18.49 -25.84
CA ASP A 267 7.56 -19.60 -26.79
C ASP A 267 7.32 -19.12 -28.22
N ASP A 268 6.85 -17.88 -28.41
CA ASP A 268 6.61 -17.28 -29.74
C ASP A 268 7.93 -16.80 -30.38
N ILE A 269 9.01 -16.59 -29.59
CA ILE A 269 10.30 -16.08 -30.10
C ILE A 269 11.43 -17.04 -29.72
N PRO A 270 11.87 -17.94 -30.64
CA PRO A 270 12.88 -18.96 -30.36
C PRO A 270 14.18 -18.42 -29.79
N GLN A 271 14.63 -17.24 -30.21
CA GLN A 271 15.85 -16.59 -29.72
C GLN A 271 15.74 -16.18 -28.24
N VAL A 272 14.57 -15.68 -27.79
CA VAL A 272 14.28 -15.35 -26.40
C VAL A 272 14.33 -16.63 -25.56
N LYS A 273 13.60 -17.66 -26.01
CA LYS A 273 13.57 -18.97 -25.35
C LYS A 273 14.98 -19.56 -25.20
N SER A 274 15.78 -19.53 -26.25
CA SER A 274 17.16 -20.04 -26.23
C SER A 274 18.04 -19.31 -25.21
N LYS A 275 17.96 -17.98 -25.12
CA LYS A 275 18.71 -17.19 -24.16
C LYS A 275 18.28 -17.45 -22.71
N LEU A 276 16.97 -17.55 -22.47
CA LEU A 276 16.43 -17.91 -21.14
C LEU A 276 16.89 -19.29 -20.71
N LEU A 277 16.79 -20.29 -21.59
CA LEU A 277 17.27 -21.66 -21.33
C LEU A 277 18.76 -21.70 -21.03
N LYS A 278 19.59 -20.93 -21.76
CA LYS A 278 21.02 -20.83 -21.48
C LYS A 278 21.28 -20.30 -20.09
N MET A 279 20.62 -19.19 -19.69
CA MET A 279 20.74 -18.62 -18.36
C MET A 279 20.27 -19.59 -17.27
N LEU A 280 19.13 -20.27 -17.47
CA LEU A 280 18.57 -21.20 -16.48
C LEU A 280 19.44 -22.47 -16.33
N ASN A 281 20.06 -22.95 -17.42
CA ASN A 281 21.00 -24.06 -17.35
C ASN A 281 22.32 -23.67 -16.66
N SER A 282 22.82 -22.43 -16.87
CA SER A 282 24.05 -21.97 -16.21
C SER A 282 23.85 -21.72 -14.71
N THR A 283 22.68 -21.21 -14.30
CA THR A 283 22.37 -20.91 -12.90
C THR A 283 21.76 -22.10 -12.14
N ASN A 284 21.18 -23.08 -12.83
CA ASN A 284 20.36 -24.19 -12.30
C ASN A 284 19.21 -23.71 -11.37
N ALA A 285 18.76 -22.46 -11.56
CA ALA A 285 17.71 -21.82 -10.78
C ALA A 285 16.32 -21.95 -11.46
N ILE A 286 15.26 -21.68 -10.71
CA ILE A 286 13.92 -21.42 -11.25
C ILE A 286 13.78 -19.91 -11.44
N LEU A 287 13.30 -19.48 -12.59
CA LEU A 287 12.96 -18.09 -12.87
C LEU A 287 11.49 -17.85 -12.54
N ILE A 288 11.21 -16.92 -11.63
CA ILE A 288 9.88 -16.34 -11.45
C ILE A 288 9.89 -14.97 -12.12
N THR A 289 8.99 -14.72 -13.06
CA THR A 289 8.99 -13.48 -13.84
C THR A 289 7.62 -12.92 -14.07
N GLY A 290 7.53 -11.60 -14.17
CA GLY A 290 6.36 -10.93 -14.74
C GLY A 290 6.43 -10.93 -16.27
N GLY A 291 5.31 -11.12 -16.90
CA GLY A 291 5.21 -11.09 -18.34
C GLY A 291 3.77 -11.03 -18.84
N ILE A 292 3.63 -11.14 -20.16
CA ILE A 292 2.35 -11.24 -20.81
C ILE A 292 2.00 -12.72 -20.96
N SER A 293 0.74 -13.05 -20.72
CA SER A 293 0.15 -14.33 -21.05
C SER A 293 -1.03 -14.14 -21.98
N ASP A 294 -1.10 -14.95 -23.02
CA ASP A 294 -2.22 -14.99 -23.94
C ASP A 294 -2.98 -16.30 -23.82
N ASN A 295 -4.30 -16.24 -23.94
CA ASN A 295 -5.13 -17.42 -24.03
C ASN A 295 -5.75 -17.45 -25.42
N LYS A 296 -5.12 -18.18 -26.34
CA LYS A 296 -5.64 -18.43 -27.68
C LYS A 296 -6.84 -19.39 -27.58
N LYS A 297 -8.04 -18.86 -27.33
CA LYS A 297 -9.26 -19.68 -27.46
C LYS A 297 -9.51 -20.00 -28.93
N GLN A 298 -10.04 -21.20 -29.19
CA GLN A 298 -10.56 -21.57 -30.52
C GLN A 298 -11.69 -20.58 -30.90
N GLY A 299 -11.39 -19.65 -31.80
CA GLY A 299 -12.25 -18.53 -32.19
C GLY A 299 -11.52 -17.20 -31.94
N ASP A 300 -11.84 -16.15 -32.72
CA ASP A 300 -11.12 -14.89 -32.83
C ASP A 300 -11.02 -14.00 -31.55
N GLU A 301 -11.36 -14.49 -30.36
CA GLU A 301 -11.20 -13.75 -29.12
C GLU A 301 -9.83 -13.99 -28.49
N PHE A 302 -8.93 -13.04 -28.68
CA PHE A 302 -7.64 -12.96 -28.04
C PHE A 302 -7.76 -12.35 -26.65
N GLU A 303 -7.46 -13.12 -25.59
CA GLU A 303 -7.45 -12.62 -24.20
C GLU A 303 -6.01 -12.40 -23.74
N LEU A 304 -5.73 -11.20 -23.22
CA LEU A 304 -4.41 -10.81 -22.73
C LEU A 304 -4.43 -10.66 -21.21
N TYR A 305 -3.43 -11.23 -20.54
CA TYR A 305 -3.28 -11.15 -19.09
C TYR A 305 -1.91 -10.57 -18.72
N SER A 306 -1.87 -9.72 -17.69
CA SER A 306 -0.65 -9.42 -16.95
C SER A 306 -0.40 -10.61 -16.02
N ALA A 307 0.74 -11.28 -16.15
CA ALA A 307 0.99 -12.56 -15.49
C ALA A 307 2.28 -12.59 -14.69
N MET A 308 2.31 -13.44 -13.66
CA MET A 308 3.51 -13.92 -12.98
C MET A 308 3.58 -15.43 -13.20
N TYR A 309 4.69 -15.92 -13.71
CA TYR A 309 4.88 -17.35 -13.94
C TYR A 309 6.30 -17.82 -13.60
N ALA A 310 6.44 -19.10 -13.34
CA ALA A 310 7.74 -19.72 -13.06
C ALA A 310 8.17 -20.65 -14.19
N LEU A 311 9.45 -20.57 -14.58
CA LEU A 311 10.07 -21.40 -15.60
C LEU A 311 11.23 -22.20 -15.00
N ASP A 312 11.32 -23.49 -15.32
CA ASP A 312 12.46 -24.32 -15.01
C ASP A 312 13.51 -24.30 -16.15
N LYS A 313 14.63 -24.98 -15.94
CA LYS A 313 15.71 -25.11 -16.92
C LYS A 313 15.34 -25.84 -18.23
N ASN A 314 14.18 -26.50 -18.28
CA ASN A 314 13.63 -27.13 -19.46
C ASN A 314 12.55 -26.27 -20.14
N ASN A 315 12.34 -25.05 -19.66
CA ASN A 315 11.27 -24.15 -20.04
C ASN A 315 9.86 -24.68 -19.72
N HIS A 316 9.74 -25.57 -18.75
CA HIS A 316 8.42 -25.95 -18.28
C HIS A 316 7.87 -24.83 -17.38
N LYS A 317 6.63 -24.42 -17.65
CA LYS A 317 5.91 -23.49 -16.79
C LYS A 317 5.42 -24.25 -15.57
N LEU A 318 6.02 -23.95 -14.40
CA LEU A 318 5.73 -24.63 -13.13
C LEU A 318 4.45 -24.10 -12.47
N PHE A 319 4.17 -22.83 -12.63
CA PHE A 319 2.90 -22.18 -12.27
C PHE A 319 2.69 -20.94 -13.13
N GLU A 320 1.45 -20.49 -13.15
CA GLU A 320 1.05 -19.20 -13.74
C GLU A 320 -0.05 -18.57 -12.91
N TYR A 321 0.11 -17.27 -12.64
CA TYR A 321 -0.86 -16.44 -11.95
C TYR A 321 -1.20 -15.24 -12.85
N HIS A 322 -2.48 -15.00 -13.06
CA HIS A 322 -2.97 -13.84 -13.78
C HIS A 322 -3.39 -12.75 -12.78
N LYS A 323 -2.98 -11.52 -13.02
CA LYS A 323 -3.34 -10.37 -12.20
C LYS A 323 -4.84 -10.28 -12.06
N SER A 324 -5.33 -10.27 -10.82
CA SER A 324 -6.75 -10.35 -10.51
C SER A 324 -7.36 -9.00 -10.10
N HIS A 325 -6.53 -7.96 -9.95
CA HIS A 325 -7.00 -6.60 -9.72
C HIS A 325 -6.24 -5.61 -10.60
N LEU A 326 -6.90 -5.18 -11.67
CA LEU A 326 -6.31 -4.36 -12.71
C LEU A 326 -6.32 -2.87 -12.35
N VAL A 327 -5.35 -2.12 -12.88
CA VAL A 327 -5.26 -0.66 -12.74
C VAL A 327 -6.25 0.01 -13.69
N PRO A 328 -7.26 0.75 -13.18
CA PRO A 328 -8.18 1.51 -14.01
C PRO A 328 -7.44 2.54 -14.87
N PHE A 329 -7.89 2.77 -16.08
CA PHE A 329 -7.30 3.65 -17.09
C PHE A 329 -5.90 3.24 -17.58
N GLY A 330 -5.19 2.41 -16.83
CA GLY A 330 -3.89 1.85 -17.20
C GLY A 330 -4.03 0.53 -17.94
N GLU A 331 -4.58 -0.48 -17.32
CA GLU A 331 -4.64 -1.84 -17.85
C GLU A 331 -5.96 -2.14 -18.57
N TYR A 332 -7.03 -1.43 -18.22
CA TYR A 332 -8.31 -1.45 -18.89
C TYR A 332 -8.97 -0.07 -18.85
N MET A 333 -9.90 0.18 -19.75
CA MET A 333 -10.67 1.41 -19.78
C MET A 333 -12.01 1.22 -19.06
N PRO A 334 -12.21 1.85 -17.87
CA PRO A 334 -13.51 1.84 -17.21
C PRO A 334 -14.55 2.55 -18.08
N LEU A 335 -15.80 2.02 -18.07
CA LEU A 335 -16.92 2.61 -18.81
C LEU A 335 -16.62 2.82 -20.32
N LYS A 336 -15.89 1.92 -20.96
CA LYS A 336 -15.43 1.99 -22.36
C LYS A 336 -16.57 2.33 -23.35
N LYS A 337 -17.82 1.92 -23.04
CA LYS A 337 -19.01 2.25 -23.87
C LYS A 337 -19.37 3.73 -23.83
N ILE A 338 -18.99 4.45 -22.77
CA ILE A 338 -19.31 5.87 -22.54
C ILE A 338 -18.08 6.75 -22.80
N LEU A 339 -16.89 6.25 -22.43
CA LEU A 339 -15.62 6.94 -22.55
C LEU A 339 -14.78 6.29 -23.67
N PRO A 340 -14.87 6.78 -24.92
CA PRO A 340 -14.20 6.16 -26.08
C PRO A 340 -12.69 6.48 -26.14
N PHE A 341 -12.05 6.68 -24.99
CA PHE A 341 -10.61 6.94 -24.91
C PHE A 341 -9.80 5.64 -24.90
N LYS A 342 -8.58 5.71 -25.40
CA LYS A 342 -7.59 4.62 -25.28
C LYS A 342 -7.05 4.56 -23.83
N LYS A 343 -6.67 3.37 -23.37
CA LYS A 343 -5.96 3.23 -22.09
C LYS A 343 -4.59 3.91 -22.14
N LEU A 344 -4.08 4.30 -20.98
CA LEU A 344 -2.81 5.03 -20.84
C LEU A 344 -1.57 4.17 -21.07
N THR A 345 -1.67 2.84 -20.99
CA THR A 345 -0.56 1.93 -21.24
C THR A 345 -0.44 1.51 -22.70
N HIS A 346 0.73 0.99 -23.08
CA HIS A 346 0.99 0.47 -24.42
C HIS A 346 0.01 -0.67 -24.80
N GLY A 347 -0.33 -0.75 -26.08
CA GLY A 347 -1.24 -1.76 -26.66
C GLY A 347 -2.70 -1.35 -26.69
N LEU A 348 -3.43 -1.89 -27.70
CA LEU A 348 -4.84 -1.55 -27.96
C LEU A 348 -5.83 -2.42 -27.16
N ILE A 349 -5.38 -3.58 -26.68
CA ILE A 349 -6.23 -4.57 -26.03
C ILE A 349 -6.17 -4.35 -24.51
N ASP A 350 -7.35 -4.32 -23.87
CA ASP A 350 -7.46 -4.28 -22.43
C ASP A 350 -7.01 -5.63 -21.85
N TYR A 351 -6.31 -5.61 -20.71
CA TYR A 351 -6.03 -6.83 -19.96
C TYR A 351 -7.30 -7.37 -19.35
N LYS A 352 -7.36 -8.71 -19.17
CA LYS A 352 -8.43 -9.39 -18.43
C LYS A 352 -8.00 -9.70 -17.00
N GLU A 353 -8.98 -9.69 -16.11
CA GLU A 353 -8.80 -10.06 -14.71
C GLU A 353 -8.60 -11.58 -14.58
N GLY A 354 -7.64 -11.96 -13.74
CA GLY A 354 -7.43 -13.33 -13.33
C GLY A 354 -8.27 -13.73 -12.12
N ASN A 355 -8.18 -15.01 -11.74
CA ASN A 355 -8.99 -15.57 -10.64
C ASN A 355 -8.39 -15.35 -9.24
N GLY A 356 -7.18 -14.77 -9.15
CA GLY A 356 -6.49 -14.64 -7.87
C GLY A 356 -6.00 -15.99 -7.29
N GLY A 357 -5.81 -16.05 -5.97
CA GLY A 357 -5.46 -17.28 -5.28
C GLY A 357 -3.98 -17.41 -4.91
N LEU A 358 -3.57 -18.64 -4.59
CA LEU A 358 -2.19 -19.04 -4.31
C LEU A 358 -1.64 -19.85 -5.49
N VAL A 359 -0.31 -19.86 -5.61
CA VAL A 359 0.40 -20.79 -6.49
C VAL A 359 1.34 -21.66 -5.68
N TYR A 360 1.66 -22.82 -6.20
CA TYR A 360 2.48 -23.80 -5.51
C TYR A 360 3.72 -24.14 -6.31
N LEU A 361 4.87 -24.04 -5.68
CA LEU A 361 6.16 -24.40 -6.26
C LEU A 361 6.63 -25.74 -5.64
N GLU A 362 6.25 -26.83 -6.27
CA GLU A 362 6.42 -28.21 -5.77
C GLU A 362 7.84 -28.54 -5.34
N LYS A 363 8.84 -28.16 -6.16
CA LYS A 363 10.26 -28.45 -5.89
C LYS A 363 10.72 -28.03 -4.49
N TYR A 364 10.15 -26.95 -3.96
CA TYR A 364 10.51 -26.38 -2.65
C TYR A 364 9.38 -26.52 -1.62
N ASN A 365 8.30 -27.21 -1.95
CA ASN A 365 7.09 -27.30 -1.11
C ASN A 365 6.66 -25.90 -0.62
N LEU A 366 6.63 -24.92 -1.54
CA LEU A 366 6.45 -23.51 -1.21
C LEU A 366 5.10 -23.00 -1.76
N LYS A 367 4.19 -22.60 -0.86
CA LYS A 367 2.94 -21.92 -1.20
C LYS A 367 3.18 -20.41 -1.29
N ILE A 368 3.00 -19.86 -2.46
CA ILE A 368 3.28 -18.46 -2.76
C ILE A 368 1.96 -17.69 -2.88
N LYS A 369 1.86 -16.53 -2.23
CA LYS A 369 0.87 -15.52 -2.54
C LYS A 369 1.45 -14.55 -3.56
N PRO A 370 1.08 -14.65 -4.85
CA PRO A 370 1.52 -13.69 -5.85
C PRO A 370 0.77 -12.38 -5.67
N LEU A 371 1.49 -11.27 -5.86
CA LEU A 371 0.92 -9.92 -5.95
C LEU A 371 1.62 -9.20 -7.10
N ILE A 372 0.86 -8.74 -8.08
CA ILE A 372 1.39 -7.96 -9.19
C ILE A 372 1.06 -6.48 -8.95
N CYS A 373 2.09 -5.67 -8.69
CA CYS A 373 2.06 -4.22 -8.59
C CYS A 373 0.92 -3.69 -7.68
N TYR A 374 -0.10 -3.10 -8.28
CA TYR A 374 -1.27 -2.48 -7.64
C TYR A 374 -1.98 -3.40 -6.63
N GLU A 375 -1.96 -4.70 -6.83
CA GLU A 375 -2.61 -5.66 -5.91
C GLU A 375 -2.11 -5.55 -4.47
N SER A 376 -0.84 -5.17 -4.28
CA SER A 376 -0.23 -5.07 -2.95
C SER A 376 -0.78 -3.94 -2.08
N ILE A 377 -1.50 -2.96 -2.67
CA ILE A 377 -2.06 -1.86 -1.90
C ILE A 377 -3.33 -2.26 -1.14
N PHE A 378 -4.02 -3.34 -1.55
CA PHE A 378 -5.27 -3.79 -0.95
C PHE A 378 -5.02 -4.64 0.30
N PRO A 379 -5.51 -4.23 1.48
CA PRO A 379 -5.23 -4.93 2.75
C PRO A 379 -5.72 -6.39 2.76
N ASP A 380 -6.91 -6.65 2.21
CA ASP A 380 -7.53 -7.97 2.26
C ASP A 380 -7.02 -8.93 1.17
N PHE A 381 -6.18 -8.46 0.24
CA PHE A 381 -5.77 -9.24 -0.93
C PHE A 381 -4.82 -10.41 -0.62
N VAL A 382 -4.08 -10.32 0.48
CA VAL A 382 -3.17 -11.40 0.93
C VAL A 382 -3.93 -12.54 1.61
N ARG A 383 -5.02 -12.21 2.29
CA ARG A 383 -5.83 -13.20 3.01
C ARG A 383 -6.52 -14.14 2.05
N THR A 384 -6.48 -15.43 2.38
CA THR A 384 -7.21 -16.48 1.69
C THR A 384 -8.08 -17.24 2.70
N ASN A 385 -9.28 -17.63 2.33
CA ASN A 385 -10.26 -18.17 3.27
C ASN A 385 -9.86 -19.54 3.87
N ASN A 386 -9.05 -20.34 3.15
CA ASN A 386 -8.80 -21.73 3.54
C ASN A 386 -7.33 -22.16 3.52
N GLU A 387 -6.42 -21.36 3.00
CA GLU A 387 -5.01 -21.73 2.87
C GLU A 387 -4.09 -20.58 3.29
N ILE A 388 -3.00 -20.92 3.97
CA ILE A 388 -1.99 -19.95 4.39
C ILE A 388 -0.78 -20.10 3.45
N ALA A 389 -0.36 -18.98 2.85
CA ALA A 389 0.88 -18.92 2.09
C ALA A 389 2.11 -19.10 3.00
N ASP A 390 3.25 -19.42 2.39
CA ASP A 390 4.54 -19.41 3.06
C ASP A 390 5.29 -18.09 2.85
N VAL A 391 5.06 -17.45 1.69
CA VAL A 391 5.72 -16.21 1.28
C VAL A 391 4.80 -15.39 0.37
N ILE A 392 4.91 -14.07 0.45
CA ILE A 392 4.35 -13.14 -0.52
C ILE A 392 5.45 -12.84 -1.55
N ILE A 393 5.18 -13.05 -2.83
CA ILE A 393 6.04 -12.58 -3.92
C ILE A 393 5.33 -11.42 -4.61
N ASN A 394 5.89 -10.22 -4.48
CA ASN A 394 5.36 -9.03 -5.09
C ASN A 394 6.30 -8.56 -6.21
N ILE A 395 5.85 -8.64 -7.45
CA ILE A 395 6.55 -8.06 -8.60
C ILE A 395 5.87 -6.77 -9.02
N THR A 396 6.66 -5.74 -9.35
CA THR A 396 6.10 -4.42 -9.65
C THR A 396 6.92 -3.65 -10.68
N ASN A 397 6.27 -2.67 -11.31
CA ASN A 397 6.92 -1.71 -12.19
C ASN A 397 6.61 -0.27 -11.70
N ASP A 398 7.44 0.23 -10.78
CA ASP A 398 7.29 1.58 -10.22
C ASP A 398 7.83 2.68 -11.16
N ALA A 399 8.30 2.34 -12.38
CA ALA A 399 8.79 3.32 -13.37
C ALA A 399 7.73 4.35 -13.77
N TRP A 400 6.45 3.98 -13.66
CA TRP A 400 5.31 4.88 -13.83
C TRP A 400 5.32 6.08 -12.87
N TYR A 401 5.91 5.94 -11.69
CA TYR A 401 5.86 6.96 -10.66
C TYR A 401 7.06 7.90 -10.70
N GLY A 402 8.06 7.61 -11.54
CA GLY A 402 9.28 8.42 -11.69
C GLY A 402 10.04 8.60 -10.38
N LYS A 403 10.87 9.65 -10.32
CA LYS A 403 11.59 10.05 -9.10
C LYS A 403 10.66 10.88 -8.20
N SER A 404 9.76 10.24 -7.49
CA SER A 404 8.74 10.89 -6.68
C SER A 404 8.52 10.18 -5.35
N SER A 405 7.48 10.58 -4.60
CA SER A 405 7.05 9.88 -3.39
C SER A 405 6.36 8.53 -3.68
N GLY A 406 5.85 8.31 -4.89
CA GLY A 406 5.10 7.12 -5.27
C GLY A 406 5.79 5.80 -4.96
N PRO A 407 7.02 5.52 -5.44
CA PRO A 407 7.73 4.26 -5.18
C PRO A 407 7.96 4.01 -3.69
N TYR A 408 8.26 5.04 -2.90
CA TYR A 408 8.45 4.94 -1.45
C TYR A 408 7.15 4.61 -0.74
N GLN A 409 6.06 5.29 -1.09
CA GLN A 409 4.73 5.00 -0.54
C GLN A 409 4.31 3.57 -0.88
N HIS A 410 4.46 3.15 -2.14
CA HIS A 410 4.14 1.80 -2.59
C HIS A 410 4.93 0.71 -1.84
N PHE A 411 6.23 0.93 -1.60
CA PHE A 411 7.06 0.02 -0.81
C PHE A 411 6.53 -0.11 0.63
N HIS A 412 6.25 1.01 1.32
CA HIS A 412 5.77 0.98 2.70
C HIS A 412 4.38 0.36 2.84
N ILE A 413 3.50 0.60 1.86
CA ILE A 413 2.18 -0.04 1.77
C ILE A 413 2.35 -1.55 1.62
N SER A 414 3.16 -2.00 0.65
CA SER A 414 3.40 -3.43 0.41
C SER A 414 4.03 -4.13 1.63
N ARG A 415 5.03 -3.48 2.27
CA ARG A 415 5.69 -3.98 3.49
C ARG A 415 4.70 -4.24 4.61
N SER A 416 3.66 -3.43 4.72
CA SER A 416 2.62 -3.60 5.74
C SER A 416 1.88 -4.92 5.60
N ARG A 417 1.75 -5.45 4.38
CA ARG A 417 1.13 -6.77 4.12
C ARG A 417 1.87 -7.91 4.81
N ALA A 418 3.20 -7.82 4.91
CA ALA A 418 4.01 -8.80 5.61
C ALA A 418 3.65 -8.85 7.11
N VAL A 419 3.56 -7.69 7.77
CA VAL A 419 3.25 -7.58 9.21
C VAL A 419 1.82 -8.02 9.50
N GLU A 420 0.85 -7.60 8.68
CA GLU A 420 -0.55 -7.95 8.81
C GLU A 420 -0.78 -9.46 8.79
N ASN A 421 -0.09 -10.14 7.88
CA ASN A 421 -0.33 -11.56 7.64
C ASN A 421 0.69 -12.48 8.33
N GLY A 422 1.76 -11.94 8.92
CA GLY A 422 2.83 -12.74 9.51
C GLY A 422 3.61 -13.56 8.48
N LEU A 423 3.69 -13.05 7.24
CA LEU A 423 4.35 -13.67 6.11
C LEU A 423 5.57 -12.86 5.69
N PRO A 424 6.68 -13.51 5.27
CA PRO A 424 7.75 -12.77 4.60
C PRO A 424 7.28 -12.26 3.23
N MET A 425 7.90 -11.18 2.76
CA MET A 425 7.66 -10.65 1.41
C MET A 425 8.96 -10.55 0.63
N ILE A 426 8.97 -11.09 -0.57
CA ILE A 426 9.99 -10.87 -1.58
C ILE A 426 9.41 -9.90 -2.60
N ARG A 427 9.88 -8.66 -2.57
CA ARG A 427 9.43 -7.61 -3.50
C ARG A 427 10.50 -7.35 -4.53
N VAL A 428 10.15 -7.43 -5.80
CA VAL A 428 11.04 -7.12 -6.93
C VAL A 428 10.41 -6.06 -7.81
N ALA A 429 11.08 -4.93 -7.88
CA ALA A 429 10.66 -3.79 -8.69
C ALA A 429 11.56 -3.64 -9.93
N ASN A 430 11.01 -3.11 -11.01
CA ASN A 430 11.83 -2.76 -12.18
C ASN A 430 12.85 -1.67 -11.81
N ASN A 431 12.38 -0.52 -11.32
CA ASN A 431 13.22 0.61 -10.91
C ASN A 431 12.85 1.18 -9.53
N GLY A 432 11.85 0.59 -8.86
CA GLY A 432 11.41 0.98 -7.53
C GLY A 432 12.34 0.48 -6.43
N ILE A 433 11.75 0.09 -5.31
CA ILE A 433 12.48 -0.48 -4.17
C ILE A 433 12.25 -2.00 -4.16
N SER A 434 13.30 -2.78 -4.44
CA SER A 434 13.30 -4.22 -4.26
C SER A 434 13.79 -4.59 -2.88
N ALA A 435 13.17 -5.59 -2.22
CA ALA A 435 13.53 -5.95 -0.87
C ALA A 435 13.14 -7.38 -0.49
N ILE A 436 13.90 -7.96 0.44
CA ILE A 436 13.53 -9.11 1.25
C ILE A 436 13.05 -8.58 2.59
N VAL A 437 11.79 -8.82 2.92
CA VAL A 437 11.14 -8.35 4.14
C VAL A 437 10.70 -9.54 4.98
N ASP A 438 10.97 -9.53 6.28
CA ASP A 438 10.56 -10.58 7.19
C ASP A 438 9.10 -10.42 7.66
N PRO A 439 8.51 -11.40 8.36
CA PRO A 439 7.12 -11.34 8.85
C PRO A 439 6.84 -10.21 9.86
N PHE A 440 7.87 -9.54 10.35
CA PHE A 440 7.77 -8.40 11.25
C PHE A 440 7.90 -7.06 10.51
N GLY A 441 8.08 -7.10 9.19
CA GLY A 441 8.27 -5.92 8.37
C GLY A 441 9.70 -5.38 8.36
N ARG A 442 10.68 -6.07 8.97
CA ARG A 442 12.09 -5.67 8.91
C ARG A 442 12.64 -5.92 7.51
N THR A 443 13.32 -4.93 6.97
CA THR A 443 13.96 -5.03 5.65
C THR A 443 15.33 -5.69 5.80
N ILE A 444 15.45 -6.94 5.36
CA ILE A 444 16.67 -7.75 5.49
C ILE A 444 17.69 -7.40 4.39
N LYS A 445 17.21 -7.25 3.15
CA LYS A 445 17.99 -6.83 1.98
C LYS A 445 17.18 -5.81 1.20
N LYS A 446 17.86 -4.89 0.52
CA LYS A 446 17.20 -3.81 -0.22
C LYS A 446 18.07 -3.33 -1.38
N LEU A 447 17.43 -3.03 -2.52
CA LEU A 447 17.93 -2.18 -3.58
C LEU A 447 17.14 -0.87 -3.57
N ASN A 448 17.83 0.23 -3.83
CA ASN A 448 17.20 1.55 -3.79
C ASN A 448 16.54 1.89 -5.13
N LEU A 449 15.75 2.96 -5.10
CA LEU A 449 15.11 3.52 -6.29
C LEU A 449 16.16 3.82 -7.38
N ASN A 450 15.90 3.39 -8.62
CA ASN A 450 16.74 3.56 -9.81
C ASN A 450 18.15 2.91 -9.73
N GLU A 451 18.38 2.01 -8.79
CA GLU A 451 19.61 1.23 -8.73
C GLU A 451 19.54 0.09 -9.76
N ILE A 452 20.54 0.00 -10.63
CA ILE A 452 20.70 -1.13 -11.57
C ILE A 452 21.59 -2.14 -10.89
N ASN A 453 20.98 -3.19 -10.31
CA ASN A 453 21.72 -4.17 -9.54
C ASN A 453 20.84 -5.42 -9.27
N TYR A 454 21.45 -6.41 -8.63
CA TYR A 454 20.72 -7.49 -7.97
C TYR A 454 21.07 -7.55 -6.47
N THR A 455 20.21 -8.17 -5.70
CA THR A 455 20.53 -8.56 -4.32
C THR A 455 20.11 -10.00 -4.08
N GLN A 456 20.77 -10.67 -3.13
CA GLN A 456 20.55 -12.08 -2.86
C GLN A 456 20.45 -12.34 -1.36
N GLY A 457 19.59 -13.27 -0.97
CA GLY A 457 19.43 -13.68 0.41
C GLY A 457 18.57 -14.94 0.54
N LEU A 458 18.42 -15.42 1.76
CA LEU A 458 17.50 -16.51 2.09
C LEU A 458 16.08 -15.97 2.27
N ILE A 459 15.08 -16.75 1.87
CA ILE A 459 13.68 -16.44 2.13
C ILE A 459 13.45 -16.58 3.66
N PRO A 460 12.95 -15.55 4.36
CA PRO A 460 12.56 -15.69 5.75
C PRO A 460 11.39 -16.66 5.91
N LYS A 461 11.31 -17.39 7.02
CA LYS A 461 10.17 -18.25 7.32
C LYS A 461 8.99 -17.41 7.78
N LYS A 462 7.77 -17.84 7.43
CA LYS A 462 6.53 -17.30 7.99
C LYS A 462 6.47 -17.52 9.51
N LEU A 463 5.61 -16.79 10.19
CA LEU A 463 5.32 -17.04 11.61
C LEU A 463 4.70 -18.44 11.78
N ILE A 464 5.06 -19.10 12.88
CA ILE A 464 4.50 -20.41 13.24
C ILE A 464 3.01 -20.27 13.50
N SER A 465 2.61 -19.23 14.25
CA SER A 465 1.21 -18.93 14.52
C SER A 465 0.74 -17.78 13.63
N PRO A 466 -0.43 -17.92 12.97
CA PRO A 466 -1.01 -16.83 12.19
C PRO A 466 -1.25 -15.60 13.07
N THR A 467 -1.18 -14.42 12.48
CA THR A 467 -1.52 -13.18 13.19
C THR A 467 -3.03 -13.10 13.47
N ILE A 468 -3.41 -12.30 14.45
CA ILE A 468 -4.84 -12.05 14.73
C ILE A 468 -5.52 -11.43 13.52
N PHE A 469 -4.85 -10.47 12.86
CA PHE A 469 -5.39 -9.86 11.64
C PHE A 469 -5.57 -10.88 10.51
N SER A 470 -4.61 -11.77 10.26
CA SER A 470 -4.76 -12.79 9.21
C SER A 470 -5.94 -13.74 9.43
N GLN A 471 -6.31 -13.98 10.69
CA GLN A 471 -7.46 -14.83 11.04
C GLN A 471 -8.79 -14.07 10.93
N PHE A 472 -8.88 -12.89 11.54
CA PHE A 472 -10.14 -12.17 11.73
C PHE A 472 -10.32 -10.96 10.80
N GLY A 473 -9.25 -10.52 10.14
CA GLY A 473 -9.29 -9.35 9.23
C GLY A 473 -9.77 -8.08 9.93
N ASN A 474 -10.54 -7.29 9.23
CA ASN A 474 -11.01 -5.99 9.70
C ASN A 474 -11.99 -6.04 10.88
N PHE A 475 -12.53 -7.21 11.25
CA PHE A 475 -13.36 -7.34 12.47
C PHE A 475 -12.59 -7.00 13.75
N THR A 476 -11.26 -7.11 13.75
CA THR A 476 -10.40 -6.74 14.88
C THR A 476 -10.49 -5.28 15.30
N ILE A 477 -10.94 -4.39 14.42
CA ILE A 477 -11.16 -2.97 14.74
C ILE A 477 -12.24 -2.80 15.81
N LEU A 478 -13.24 -3.69 15.91
CA LEU A 478 -14.28 -3.62 16.93
C LEU A 478 -13.69 -3.77 18.34
N LEU A 479 -12.71 -4.66 18.51
CA LEU A 479 -12.02 -4.84 19.80
C LEU A 479 -11.22 -3.57 20.16
N LEU A 480 -10.56 -2.95 19.22
CA LEU A 480 -9.85 -1.68 19.42
C LEU A 480 -10.79 -0.57 19.85
N ILE A 481 -11.95 -0.46 19.21
CA ILE A 481 -12.98 0.54 19.54
C ILE A 481 -13.42 0.39 21.01
N VAL A 482 -13.76 -0.82 21.43
CA VAL A 482 -14.17 -1.10 22.82
C VAL A 482 -13.04 -0.76 23.79
N PHE A 483 -11.80 -1.13 23.48
CA PHE A 483 -10.62 -0.84 24.31
C PHE A 483 -10.41 0.67 24.53
N ILE A 484 -10.47 1.46 23.46
CA ILE A 484 -10.26 2.91 23.55
C ILE A 484 -11.44 3.59 24.29
N LEU A 485 -12.67 3.14 24.09
CA LEU A 485 -13.82 3.65 24.86
C LEU A 485 -13.65 3.38 26.35
N LEU A 486 -13.21 2.17 26.73
CA LEU A 486 -12.96 1.81 28.12
C LEU A 486 -11.86 2.69 28.75
N ILE A 487 -10.74 2.89 28.05
CA ILE A 487 -9.67 3.80 28.52
C ILE A 487 -10.22 5.20 28.78
N ASN A 488 -10.96 5.78 27.84
CA ASN A 488 -11.53 7.12 28.01
C ASN A 488 -12.50 7.20 29.19
N TYR A 489 -13.32 6.17 29.39
CA TYR A 489 -14.23 6.09 30.52
C TYR A 489 -13.48 6.03 31.86
N LEU A 490 -12.47 5.16 31.99
CA LEU A 490 -11.67 5.03 33.21
C LEU A 490 -10.90 6.32 33.55
N LEU A 491 -10.30 6.96 32.55
CA LEU A 491 -9.61 8.26 32.73
C LEU A 491 -10.58 9.36 33.17
N ALA A 492 -11.79 9.40 32.63
CA ALA A 492 -12.80 10.36 33.05
C ALA A 492 -13.19 10.15 34.52
N LEU A 493 -13.39 8.90 34.96
CA LEU A 493 -13.70 8.61 36.37
C LEU A 493 -12.58 9.04 37.35
N ILE A 494 -11.30 8.79 36.97
CA ILE A 494 -10.14 9.16 37.81
C ILE A 494 -10.08 10.68 37.97
N LEU A 495 -10.29 11.44 36.90
CA LEU A 495 -10.20 12.90 36.90
C LEU A 495 -11.41 13.57 37.60
N ASP A 496 -12.58 12.98 37.49
CA ASP A 496 -13.79 13.48 38.24
C ASP A 496 -13.63 13.19 39.75
N ASN A 497 -13.12 12.03 40.15
CA ASN A 497 -12.86 11.75 41.58
C ASN A 497 -11.78 12.67 42.17
N GLN A 498 -10.77 13.09 41.43
CA GLN A 498 -9.77 14.06 41.90
C GLN A 498 -10.40 15.47 42.12
N ARG A 499 -11.40 15.84 41.33
CA ARG A 499 -12.13 17.08 41.53
C ARG A 499 -12.97 17.04 42.80
N VAL A 500 -13.63 15.95 43.10
CA VAL A 500 -14.43 15.75 44.32
C VAL A 500 -13.51 15.82 45.54
N LEU A 501 -12.34 15.17 45.49
CA LEU A 501 -11.35 15.20 46.57
C LEU A 501 -10.77 16.63 46.77
N ALA A 502 -10.51 17.37 45.69
CA ALA A 502 -10.00 18.75 45.77
C ALA A 502 -11.06 19.78 46.25
N LEU A 503 -12.34 19.42 46.27
CA LEU A 503 -13.42 20.24 46.85
C LEU A 503 -13.71 19.91 48.33
N LEU A 504 -13.11 18.82 48.83
CA LEU A 504 -13.25 18.34 50.21
C LEU A 504 -12.05 18.74 51.09
N TYR A 505 -11.02 19.31 50.56
CA TYR A 505 -9.86 19.96 51.21
C TYR A 505 -9.80 21.44 50.82
#